data_1de61600f55451d54cab4b9aba191d87
#
_entry.id   1de61600f55451d54cab4b9aba191d87
#
_cell.length_a   1.000
_cell.length_b   1.000
_cell.length_c   1.000
_cell.angle_alpha   90.00
_cell.angle_beta   90.00
_cell.angle_gamma   90.00
#
_symmetry.space_group_name_H-M   'P 1'
#
loop_
_entity.id
_entity.type
_entity.pdbx_description
1 polymer ?
#
loop_
_entity_poly.entity_id
_entity_poly.type
_entity_poly.pdbx_seq_one_letter_code
_entity_poly.pdbx_strand_id
1 'polypeptide(L)'
;RGTWGLVQVGGDVVSWPGSGDHRFHAGLMMGYAHQSEKTRSTDIGETSKGKVSGYSAGLYATYMNAAPAGTGPYADTWLLWQRFKNKVDPSNAVEESYDSKGFTASLEAGYTFGLKDWVSSDGTRNAARLRLEAQVIRMGVRADQHVDAENYTVSGTGAGNVRTRVGATVYHLFTNDRTGRAIKPFLSLNWYHDTKSFGVTYAGVHDRAEGNRNFGEVKVGLEGKLSKHVNLWGAAAYQQGKQGFRNVGAFVGAKVLF
;
A
#
# COMPACT_ATOMS: atom_id res chain seq x y z
N ARG A 1 -10.23 -16.99 5.21
CA ARG A 1 -9.16 -16.31 5.97
C ARG A 1 -7.88 -16.39 5.16
N GLY A 2 -7.13 -15.29 5.12
CA GLY A 2 -5.88 -15.24 4.39
C GLY A 2 -4.78 -14.53 5.16
N THR A 3 -3.54 -14.80 4.76
CA THR A 3 -2.32 -14.13 5.22
C THR A 3 -1.58 -13.61 4.00
N TRP A 4 -0.91 -12.50 4.14
CA TRP A 4 -0.10 -11.92 3.08
C TRP A 4 1.21 -11.38 3.64
N GLY A 5 2.22 -11.32 2.78
CA GLY A 5 3.51 -10.73 3.08
C GLY A 5 4.05 -10.00 1.86
N LEU A 6 4.74 -8.91 2.08
CA LEU A 6 5.41 -8.10 1.05
C LEU A 6 6.77 -7.68 1.57
N VAL A 7 7.79 -7.87 0.76
CA VAL A 7 9.11 -7.25 0.92
C VAL A 7 9.33 -6.34 -0.26
N GLN A 8 9.68 -5.09 -0.01
CA GLN A 8 9.97 -4.10 -1.04
C GLN A 8 11.26 -3.38 -0.70
N VAL A 9 12.11 -3.20 -1.70
CA VAL A 9 13.35 -2.43 -1.62
C VAL A 9 13.36 -1.41 -2.74
N GLY A 10 13.99 -0.27 -2.51
CA GLY A 10 14.12 0.79 -3.51
C GLY A 10 15.18 1.79 -3.12
N GLY A 11 15.51 2.67 -4.06
CA GLY A 11 16.48 3.72 -3.82
C GLY A 11 16.30 4.89 -4.78
N ASP A 12 16.62 6.08 -4.26
CA ASP A 12 16.66 7.30 -5.05
C ASP A 12 17.81 7.21 -6.06
N VAL A 13 17.50 7.39 -7.33
CA VAL A 13 18.50 7.53 -8.42
C VAL A 13 18.82 8.99 -8.63
N VAL A 14 17.82 9.84 -8.44
CA VAL A 14 17.92 11.27 -8.60
C VAL A 14 17.30 11.96 -7.39
N SER A 15 18.00 12.93 -6.85
CA SER A 15 17.51 13.82 -5.81
C SER A 15 17.91 15.25 -6.17
N TRP A 16 16.92 16.11 -6.40
CA TRP A 16 17.16 17.53 -6.67
C TRP A 16 16.72 18.37 -5.48
N PRO A 17 17.62 19.18 -4.92
CA PRO A 17 17.18 20.34 -4.18
C PRO A 17 16.60 21.34 -5.19
N GLY A 18 15.29 21.56 -5.13
CA GLY A 18 14.66 22.64 -5.90
C GLY A 18 15.07 24.02 -5.38
N SER A 19 14.59 25.07 -6.02
CA SER A 19 14.74 26.42 -5.50
C SER A 19 13.99 26.56 -4.16
N GLY A 20 14.65 27.10 -3.14
CA GLY A 20 14.07 27.22 -1.80
C GLY A 20 13.87 25.89 -1.09
N ASP A 21 12.69 25.68 -0.53
CA ASP A 21 12.36 24.50 0.29
C ASP A 21 11.82 23.31 -0.52
N HIS A 22 11.86 23.37 -1.84
CA HIS A 22 11.36 22.32 -2.70
C HIS A 22 12.35 21.15 -2.80
N ARG A 23 11.85 19.92 -2.76
CA ARG A 23 12.62 18.67 -2.92
C ARG A 23 11.92 17.78 -3.94
N PHE A 24 12.71 17.19 -4.81
CA PHE A 24 12.25 16.20 -5.76
C PHE A 24 13.14 14.96 -5.66
N HIS A 25 12.52 13.78 -5.59
CA HIS A 25 13.19 12.49 -5.57
C HIS A 25 12.57 11.61 -6.63
N ALA A 26 13.40 10.86 -7.35
CA ALA A 26 12.93 9.80 -8.23
C ALA A 26 13.86 8.58 -8.09
N GLY A 27 13.28 7.40 -8.17
CA GLY A 27 14.04 6.19 -7.94
C GLY A 27 13.39 4.95 -8.52
N LEU A 28 14.05 3.84 -8.24
CA LEU A 28 13.67 2.49 -8.63
C LEU A 28 13.21 1.71 -7.40
N MET A 29 12.30 0.78 -7.63
CA MET A 29 11.88 -0.15 -6.58
C MET A 29 11.59 -1.53 -7.13
N MET A 30 11.76 -2.54 -6.29
CA MET A 30 11.43 -3.91 -6.58
C MET A 30 10.84 -4.57 -5.34
N GLY A 31 10.01 -5.58 -5.54
CA GLY A 31 9.37 -6.27 -4.44
C GLY A 31 9.03 -7.71 -4.75
N TYR A 32 8.80 -8.46 -3.68
CA TYR A 32 8.25 -9.81 -3.72
C TYR A 32 7.05 -9.86 -2.78
N ALA A 33 5.94 -10.40 -3.28
CA ALA A 33 4.73 -10.59 -2.51
C ALA A 33 4.31 -12.05 -2.47
N HIS A 34 3.74 -12.45 -1.35
CA HIS A 34 3.13 -13.76 -1.16
C HIS A 34 1.81 -13.59 -0.41
N GLN A 35 0.78 -14.32 -0.88
CA GLN A 35 -0.52 -14.42 -0.22
C GLN A 35 -0.96 -15.87 -0.18
N SER A 36 -1.57 -16.27 0.91
CA SER A 36 -2.23 -17.56 1.07
C SER A 36 -3.61 -17.35 1.66
N GLU A 37 -4.59 -18.02 1.12
CA GLU A 37 -5.99 -17.88 1.50
C GLU A 37 -6.64 -19.26 1.58
N LYS A 38 -7.56 -19.43 2.52
CA LYS A 38 -8.43 -20.60 2.63
C LYS A 38 -9.89 -20.16 2.63
N THR A 39 -10.62 -20.66 1.64
CA THR A 39 -12.06 -20.45 1.48
C THR A 39 -12.80 -21.72 1.81
N ARG A 40 -13.99 -21.63 2.38
CA ARG A 40 -14.88 -22.73 2.65
C ARG A 40 -16.27 -22.37 2.14
N SER A 41 -16.85 -23.26 1.31
CA SER A 41 -18.26 -23.14 0.94
C SER A 41 -19.15 -23.44 2.15
N THR A 42 -20.15 -22.61 2.38
CA THR A 42 -21.14 -22.81 3.44
C THR A 42 -22.19 -23.87 3.05
N ASP A 43 -22.44 -24.03 1.76
CA ASP A 43 -23.54 -24.87 1.24
C ASP A 43 -23.13 -26.33 1.11
N ILE A 44 -21.93 -26.59 0.63
CA ILE A 44 -21.44 -27.94 0.35
C ILE A 44 -20.29 -28.39 1.26
N GLY A 45 -19.82 -27.50 2.14
CA GLY A 45 -18.75 -27.79 3.11
C GLY A 45 -17.36 -27.96 2.51
N GLU A 46 -17.19 -27.80 1.20
CA GLU A 46 -15.92 -27.91 0.49
C GLU A 46 -14.98 -26.76 0.81
N THR A 47 -13.69 -27.04 0.69
CA THR A 47 -12.65 -26.05 0.95
C THR A 47 -11.75 -25.87 -0.27
N SER A 48 -11.26 -24.66 -0.49
CA SER A 48 -10.25 -24.34 -1.49
C SER A 48 -9.12 -23.54 -0.85
N LYS A 49 -7.89 -23.78 -1.28
CA LYS A 49 -6.72 -23.01 -0.90
C LYS A 49 -6.22 -22.25 -2.11
N GLY A 50 -6.12 -20.93 -1.96
CA GLY A 50 -5.49 -20.05 -2.93
C GLY A 50 -4.09 -19.64 -2.47
N LYS A 51 -3.12 -19.62 -3.40
CA LYS A 51 -1.79 -19.06 -3.17
C LYS A 51 -1.43 -18.16 -4.32
N VAL A 52 -0.88 -17.00 -4.00
CA VAL A 52 -0.37 -16.04 -4.97
C VAL A 52 1.04 -15.66 -4.54
N SER A 53 1.99 -15.71 -5.46
CA SER A 53 3.34 -15.23 -5.20
C SER A 53 3.94 -14.63 -6.45
N GLY A 54 4.75 -13.58 -6.30
CA GLY A 54 5.34 -12.94 -7.47
C GLY A 54 6.19 -11.73 -7.15
N TYR A 55 6.69 -11.15 -8.23
CA TYR A 55 7.64 -10.05 -8.19
C TYR A 55 7.05 -8.79 -8.81
N SER A 56 7.57 -7.66 -8.36
CA SER A 56 7.30 -6.35 -8.93
C SER A 56 8.60 -5.60 -9.15
N ALA A 57 8.62 -4.75 -10.18
CA ALA A 57 9.68 -3.78 -10.42
C ALA A 57 9.05 -2.48 -10.94
N GLY A 58 9.62 -1.35 -10.59
CA GLY A 58 9.04 -0.08 -11.00
C GLY A 58 9.83 1.15 -10.64
N LEU A 59 9.18 2.26 -10.86
CA LEU A 59 9.69 3.61 -10.70
C LEU A 59 8.82 4.36 -9.70
N TYR A 60 9.41 5.31 -9.01
CA TYR A 60 8.66 6.29 -8.20
C TYR A 60 9.24 7.69 -8.36
N ALA A 61 8.41 8.68 -8.10
CA ALA A 61 8.82 10.06 -8.01
C ALA A 61 8.02 10.77 -6.92
N THR A 62 8.71 11.54 -6.11
CA THR A 62 8.13 12.29 -4.99
C THR A 62 8.57 13.75 -5.07
N TYR A 63 7.62 14.65 -4.99
CA TYR A 63 7.81 16.06 -4.78
C TYR A 63 7.33 16.43 -3.39
N MET A 64 8.08 17.22 -2.66
CA MET A 64 7.66 17.73 -1.37
C MET A 64 8.19 19.16 -1.13
N ASN A 65 7.41 19.95 -0.41
CA ASN A 65 7.90 21.13 0.21
C ASN A 65 8.58 20.74 1.53
N ALA A 66 9.88 20.98 1.62
CA ALA A 66 10.72 20.68 2.77
C ALA A 66 11.00 21.93 3.61
N ALA A 67 10.06 22.89 3.63
CA ALA A 67 10.16 24.07 4.48
C ALA A 67 10.54 23.68 5.92
N PRO A 68 11.33 24.50 6.64
CA PRO A 68 11.72 24.19 8.02
C PRO A 68 10.54 23.93 8.95
N ALA A 69 9.39 24.53 8.63
CA ALA A 69 8.13 24.29 9.34
C ALA A 69 7.53 22.90 9.07
N GLY A 70 8.01 22.15 8.06
CA GLY A 70 7.47 20.86 7.66
C GLY A 70 6.02 20.95 7.18
N THR A 71 5.63 22.08 6.57
CA THR A 71 4.28 22.39 6.05
C THR A 71 4.35 22.56 4.55
N GLY A 72 3.20 22.41 3.87
CA GLY A 72 3.11 22.66 2.44
C GLY A 72 2.65 21.42 1.64
N PRO A 73 2.60 21.57 0.30
CA PRO A 73 2.16 20.52 -0.59
C PRO A 73 3.21 19.42 -0.78
N TYR A 74 2.73 18.21 -1.09
CA TYR A 74 3.53 17.14 -1.63
C TYR A 74 2.75 16.40 -2.72
N ALA A 75 3.46 15.70 -3.57
CA ALA A 75 2.91 14.76 -4.53
C ALA A 75 3.83 13.55 -4.64
N ASP A 76 3.22 12.38 -4.78
CA ASP A 76 3.91 11.11 -4.95
C ASP A 76 3.28 10.30 -6.09
N THR A 77 4.10 9.66 -6.88
CA THR A 77 3.64 8.81 -7.97
C THR A 77 4.54 7.60 -8.10
N TRP A 78 3.95 6.48 -8.50
CA TRP A 78 4.72 5.28 -8.81
C TRP A 78 4.04 4.46 -9.89
N LEU A 79 4.86 3.69 -10.61
CA LEU A 79 4.45 2.73 -11.62
C LEU A 79 5.18 1.41 -11.35
N LEU A 80 4.42 0.33 -11.17
CA LEU A 80 4.92 -1.01 -10.94
C LEU A 80 4.49 -1.94 -12.08
N TRP A 81 5.42 -2.62 -12.69
CA TRP A 81 5.16 -3.84 -13.42
C TRP A 81 5.17 -5.02 -12.45
N GLN A 82 4.21 -5.94 -12.60
CA GLN A 82 4.01 -7.05 -11.68
C GLN A 82 3.73 -8.34 -12.44
N ARG A 83 4.28 -9.44 -11.94
CA ARG A 83 3.98 -10.79 -12.40
C ARG A 83 3.84 -11.72 -11.21
N PHE A 84 2.72 -12.44 -11.17
CA PHE A 84 2.40 -13.38 -10.12
C PHE A 84 2.08 -14.75 -10.70
N LYS A 85 2.42 -15.79 -9.95
CA LYS A 85 1.96 -17.15 -10.12
C LYS A 85 0.84 -17.40 -9.12
N ASN A 86 -0.29 -17.84 -9.63
CA ASN A 86 -1.47 -18.17 -8.86
C ASN A 86 -1.63 -19.68 -8.84
N LYS A 87 -2.04 -20.21 -7.70
CA LYS A 87 -2.39 -21.62 -7.50
C LYS A 87 -3.71 -21.71 -6.78
N VAL A 88 -4.58 -22.58 -7.24
CA VAL A 88 -5.87 -22.92 -6.62
C VAL A 88 -5.89 -24.41 -6.40
N ASP A 89 -6.06 -24.81 -5.14
CA ASP A 89 -6.09 -26.21 -4.70
C ASP A 89 -7.45 -26.48 -4.03
N PRO A 90 -8.47 -26.90 -4.81
CA PRO A 90 -9.78 -27.29 -4.29
C PRO A 90 -9.70 -28.69 -3.65
N SER A 91 -10.51 -28.94 -2.62
CA SER A 91 -10.50 -30.21 -1.88
C SER A 91 -10.99 -31.40 -2.70
N ASN A 92 -11.72 -31.20 -3.80
CA ASN A 92 -12.39 -32.19 -4.59
C ASN A 92 -12.08 -32.14 -6.10
N ALA A 93 -11.08 -31.38 -6.50
CA ALA A 93 -10.65 -31.24 -7.89
C ALA A 93 -9.12 -31.13 -7.99
N VAL A 94 -8.61 -31.13 -9.22
CA VAL A 94 -7.16 -31.01 -9.50
C VAL A 94 -6.64 -29.60 -9.19
N GLU A 95 -5.42 -29.50 -8.64
CA GLU A 95 -4.74 -28.22 -8.44
C GLU A 95 -4.53 -27.53 -9.79
N GLU A 96 -4.89 -26.24 -9.84
CA GLU A 96 -4.70 -25.39 -11.00
C GLU A 96 -3.64 -24.33 -10.75
N SER A 97 -2.93 -23.96 -11.80
CA SER A 97 -1.89 -22.94 -11.74
C SER A 97 -1.94 -22.06 -12.99
N TYR A 98 -1.96 -20.74 -12.79
CA TYR A 98 -1.98 -19.76 -13.88
C TYR A 98 -1.20 -18.51 -13.50
N ASP A 99 -0.79 -17.75 -14.49
CA ASP A 99 -0.04 -16.50 -14.29
C ASP A 99 -0.99 -15.30 -14.29
N SER A 100 -0.57 -14.24 -13.60
CA SER A 100 -1.17 -12.91 -13.73
C SER A 100 -0.07 -11.86 -13.84
N LYS A 101 -0.29 -10.85 -14.70
CA LYS A 101 0.67 -9.79 -14.97
C LYS A 101 -0.01 -8.48 -15.33
N GLY A 102 0.71 -7.39 -15.16
CA GLY A 102 0.23 -6.08 -15.55
C GLY A 102 0.94 -4.94 -14.85
N PHE A 103 0.44 -3.74 -15.10
CA PHE A 103 0.94 -2.52 -14.49
C PHE A 103 -0.05 -2.00 -13.46
N THR A 104 0.49 -1.55 -12.35
CA THR A 104 -0.25 -0.79 -11.33
C THR A 104 0.41 0.57 -11.21
N ALA A 105 -0.38 1.63 -11.23
CA ALA A 105 0.09 3.01 -11.14
C ALA A 105 -0.66 3.76 -10.05
N SER A 106 0.02 4.69 -9.40
CA SER A 106 -0.55 5.54 -8.35
C SER A 106 -0.16 7.00 -8.55
N LEU A 107 -1.08 7.87 -8.20
CA LEU A 107 -0.84 9.29 -8.00
C LEU A 107 -1.46 9.68 -6.66
N GLU A 108 -0.65 10.30 -5.80
CA GLU A 108 -1.06 10.83 -4.51
C GLU A 108 -0.67 12.31 -4.43
N ALA A 109 -1.50 13.10 -3.80
CA ALA A 109 -1.20 14.49 -3.47
C ALA A 109 -1.78 14.82 -2.10
N GLY A 110 -1.13 15.75 -1.41
CA GLY A 110 -1.58 16.19 -0.12
C GLY A 110 -0.98 17.52 0.29
N TYR A 111 -1.47 18.01 1.41
CA TYR A 111 -0.99 19.26 2.03
C TYR A 111 -0.86 19.09 3.54
N THR A 112 0.26 19.52 4.08
CA THR A 112 0.54 19.51 5.51
C THR A 112 0.32 20.89 6.10
N PHE A 113 -0.55 20.99 7.08
CA PHE A 113 -0.87 22.19 7.83
C PHE A 113 -0.12 22.20 9.17
N GLY A 114 0.42 23.35 9.55
CA GLY A 114 0.95 23.58 10.88
C GLY A 114 -0.19 23.77 11.88
N LEU A 115 -0.20 23.02 12.98
CA LEU A 115 -1.16 23.19 14.05
C LEU A 115 -0.53 24.00 15.21
N LYS A 116 0.67 23.57 15.67
CA LYS A 116 1.36 24.22 16.77
C LYS A 116 2.84 23.87 16.75
N ASP A 117 3.69 24.87 17.03
CA ASP A 117 5.14 24.72 17.21
C ASP A 117 5.54 25.31 18.57
N TRP A 118 6.42 24.61 19.29
CA TRP A 118 6.98 25.11 20.56
C TRP A 118 8.31 24.42 20.86
N VAL A 119 9.06 25.01 21.77
CA VAL A 119 10.29 24.42 22.33
C VAL A 119 10.03 24.10 23.79
N SER A 120 10.31 22.86 24.19
CA SER A 120 10.21 22.42 25.59
C SER A 120 11.39 22.93 26.39
N SER A 121 11.28 22.89 27.72
CA SER A 121 12.32 23.35 28.65
C SER A 121 13.65 22.62 28.51
N ASP A 122 13.64 21.38 28.02
CA ASP A 122 14.83 20.57 27.72
C ASP A 122 15.49 20.90 26.36
N GLY A 123 14.92 21.86 25.62
CA GLY A 123 15.39 22.27 24.31
C GLY A 123 14.85 21.42 23.15
N THR A 124 13.93 20.46 23.40
CA THR A 124 13.29 19.67 22.33
C THR A 124 12.33 20.55 21.54
N ARG A 125 12.51 20.60 20.22
CA ARG A 125 11.54 21.25 19.32
C ARG A 125 10.38 20.32 19.05
N ASN A 126 9.18 20.86 19.14
CA ASN A 126 7.91 20.18 18.98
C ASN A 126 7.14 20.80 17.84
N ALA A 127 6.57 19.97 16.98
CA ALA A 127 5.75 20.42 15.87
C ALA A 127 4.56 19.51 15.69
N ALA A 128 3.34 20.01 15.94
CA ALA A 128 2.09 19.31 15.67
C ALA A 128 1.59 19.65 14.27
N ARG A 129 1.18 18.66 13.51
CA ARG A 129 0.80 18.79 12.10
C ARG A 129 -0.47 17.99 11.77
N LEU A 130 -1.23 18.51 10.81
CA LEU A 130 -2.32 17.79 10.14
C LEU A 130 -1.98 17.70 8.65
N ARG A 131 -1.99 16.50 8.10
CA ARG A 131 -1.84 16.24 6.67
C ARG A 131 -3.14 15.71 6.11
N LEU A 132 -3.66 16.36 5.07
CA LEU A 132 -4.78 15.88 4.26
C LEU A 132 -4.21 15.33 2.95
N GLU A 133 -4.74 14.20 2.50
CA GLU A 133 -4.20 13.48 1.35
C GLU A 133 -5.30 12.80 0.53
N ALA A 134 -5.07 12.74 -0.78
CA ALA A 134 -5.88 12.00 -1.73
C ALA A 134 -4.99 11.19 -2.66
N GLN A 135 -5.42 9.98 -3.01
CA GLN A 135 -4.68 9.05 -3.85
C GLN A 135 -5.61 8.35 -4.83
N VAL A 136 -5.12 8.12 -6.03
CA VAL A 136 -5.76 7.28 -7.05
C VAL A 136 -4.78 6.19 -7.46
N ILE A 137 -5.23 4.93 -7.44
CA ILE A 137 -4.44 3.77 -7.83
C ILE A 137 -5.20 3.02 -8.92
N ARG A 138 -4.59 2.86 -10.09
CA ARG A 138 -5.09 1.99 -11.16
C ARG A 138 -4.43 0.62 -11.05
N MET A 139 -5.22 -0.41 -10.82
CA MET A 139 -4.78 -1.79 -10.70
C MET A 139 -4.98 -2.51 -12.04
N GLY A 140 -3.92 -2.70 -12.81
CA GLY A 140 -3.98 -3.25 -14.17
C GLY A 140 -3.53 -4.70 -14.28
N VAL A 141 -3.23 -5.37 -13.17
CA VAL A 141 -2.87 -6.80 -13.17
C VAL A 141 -4.06 -7.62 -13.63
N ARG A 142 -3.81 -8.55 -14.57
CA ARG A 142 -4.81 -9.46 -15.14
C ARG A 142 -4.33 -10.88 -15.01
N ALA A 143 -5.23 -11.78 -14.63
CA ALA A 143 -5.01 -13.21 -14.73
C ALA A 143 -5.05 -13.63 -16.20
N ASP A 144 -4.11 -14.48 -16.61
CA ASP A 144 -4.12 -15.08 -17.92
C ASP A 144 -5.31 -16.05 -18.02
N GLN A 145 -6.02 -16.01 -19.14
CA GLN A 145 -7.07 -16.97 -19.43
C GLN A 145 -6.45 -18.37 -19.54
N HIS A 146 -7.05 -19.35 -18.92
CA HIS A 146 -6.60 -20.73 -18.98
C HIS A 146 -7.79 -21.69 -19.10
N VAL A 147 -7.49 -22.94 -19.38
CA VAL A 147 -8.46 -24.02 -19.42
C VAL A 147 -8.19 -24.92 -18.21
N ASP A 148 -9.22 -25.24 -17.47
CA ASP A 148 -9.13 -26.12 -16.31
C ASP A 148 -9.01 -27.61 -16.69
N ALA A 149 -8.89 -28.49 -15.69
CA ALA A 149 -8.79 -29.95 -15.90
C ALA A 149 -10.05 -30.58 -16.51
N GLU A 150 -11.19 -29.89 -16.44
CA GLU A 150 -12.46 -30.32 -16.99
C GLU A 150 -12.73 -29.70 -18.38
N ASN A 151 -11.72 -29.03 -18.96
CA ASN A 151 -11.76 -28.37 -20.28
C ASN A 151 -12.70 -27.16 -20.36
N TYR A 152 -12.96 -26.50 -19.22
CA TYR A 152 -13.67 -25.22 -19.19
C TYR A 152 -12.71 -24.03 -19.23
N THR A 153 -13.13 -22.99 -19.91
CA THR A 153 -12.39 -21.74 -19.95
C THR A 153 -12.61 -20.92 -18.67
N VAL A 154 -11.49 -20.54 -18.02
CA VAL A 154 -11.47 -19.70 -16.83
C VAL A 154 -10.80 -18.37 -17.16
N SER A 155 -11.43 -17.26 -16.82
CA SER A 155 -10.85 -15.92 -16.96
C SER A 155 -11.17 -15.02 -15.77
N GLY A 156 -10.18 -14.25 -15.33
CA GLY A 156 -10.36 -13.27 -14.25
C GLY A 156 -11.07 -12.00 -14.73
N THR A 157 -11.97 -11.50 -13.92
CA THR A 157 -12.63 -10.20 -14.12
C THR A 157 -12.15 -9.19 -13.07
N GLY A 158 -12.45 -7.89 -13.27
CA GLY A 158 -12.06 -6.84 -12.31
C GLY A 158 -10.72 -6.17 -12.58
N ALA A 159 -9.97 -6.62 -13.59
CA ALA A 159 -8.77 -5.91 -14.04
C ALA A 159 -9.09 -4.46 -14.45
N GLY A 160 -8.16 -3.55 -14.13
CA GLY A 160 -8.37 -2.12 -14.35
C GLY A 160 -9.28 -1.48 -13.29
N ASN A 161 -9.40 -2.09 -12.09
CA ASN A 161 -9.99 -1.42 -10.93
C ASN A 161 -9.23 -0.12 -10.65
N VAL A 162 -10.00 0.92 -10.33
CA VAL A 162 -9.46 2.17 -9.83
C VAL A 162 -9.85 2.29 -8.37
N ARG A 163 -8.83 2.32 -7.51
CA ARG A 163 -8.97 2.59 -6.07
C ARG A 163 -8.69 4.04 -5.82
N THR A 164 -9.59 4.71 -5.14
CA THR A 164 -9.37 6.04 -4.58
C THR A 164 -9.23 5.96 -3.07
N ARG A 165 -8.38 6.80 -2.52
CA ARG A 165 -8.21 7.00 -1.08
C ARG A 165 -8.27 8.49 -0.76
N VAL A 166 -8.99 8.84 0.29
CA VAL A 166 -8.89 10.14 0.96
C VAL A 166 -8.54 9.90 2.41
N GLY A 167 -7.66 10.72 2.96
CA GLY A 167 -7.14 10.51 4.29
C GLY A 167 -6.76 11.79 5.02
N ALA A 168 -6.68 11.65 6.34
CA ALA A 168 -6.17 12.66 7.24
C ALA A 168 -5.18 11.99 8.21
N THR A 169 -4.01 12.60 8.36
CA THR A 169 -2.96 12.13 9.28
C THR A 169 -2.60 13.25 10.23
N VAL A 170 -2.75 13.00 11.54
CA VAL A 170 -2.21 13.85 12.59
C VAL A 170 -0.90 13.25 13.05
N TYR A 171 0.13 14.09 13.17
CA TYR A 171 1.40 13.66 13.71
C TYR A 171 2.07 14.73 14.55
N HIS A 172 2.95 14.28 15.41
CA HIS A 172 3.76 15.13 16.25
C HIS A 172 5.25 14.83 15.99
N LEU A 173 6.01 15.86 15.65
CA LEU A 173 7.45 15.73 15.43
C LEU A 173 8.20 16.27 16.65
N PHE A 174 8.94 15.40 17.32
CA PHE A 174 9.89 15.74 18.37
C PHE A 174 11.28 15.76 17.75
N THR A 175 11.98 16.87 17.83
CA THR A 175 13.35 17.00 17.29
C THR A 175 14.29 17.47 18.38
N ASN A 176 15.37 16.72 18.60
CA ASN A 176 16.45 17.10 19.49
C ASN A 176 17.63 17.60 18.65
N ASP A 177 17.85 18.91 18.66
CA ASP A 177 18.87 19.55 17.83
C ASP A 177 20.30 19.19 18.23
N ARG A 178 20.53 18.84 19.51
CA ARG A 178 21.87 18.45 20.01
C ARG A 178 22.30 17.11 19.44
N THR A 179 21.39 16.17 19.31
CA THR A 179 21.68 14.81 18.82
C THR A 179 21.33 14.60 17.35
N GLY A 180 20.58 15.53 16.75
CA GLY A 180 20.04 15.40 15.40
C GLY A 180 18.99 14.29 15.26
N ARG A 181 18.50 13.73 16.37
CA ARG A 181 17.46 12.70 16.40
C ARG A 181 16.08 13.31 16.34
N ALA A 182 15.16 12.58 15.73
CA ALA A 182 13.75 12.96 15.70
C ALA A 182 12.86 11.74 15.83
N ILE A 183 11.68 11.91 16.44
CA ILE A 183 10.65 10.90 16.59
C ILE A 183 9.34 11.53 16.13
N LYS A 184 8.58 10.78 15.31
CA LYS A 184 7.31 11.24 14.74
C LYS A 184 6.23 10.15 14.90
N PRO A 185 5.52 10.10 16.05
CA PRO A 185 4.28 9.33 16.16
C PRO A 185 3.21 9.93 15.25
N PHE A 186 2.35 9.07 14.69
CA PHE A 186 1.24 9.49 13.84
C PHE A 186 0.02 8.60 13.99
N LEU A 187 -1.13 9.19 13.70
CA LEU A 187 -2.43 8.54 13.55
C LEU A 187 -3.02 8.97 12.21
N SER A 188 -3.40 8.00 11.37
CA SER A 188 -4.06 8.25 10.09
C SER A 188 -5.44 7.62 10.07
N LEU A 189 -6.40 8.34 9.49
CA LEU A 189 -7.73 7.85 9.16
C LEU A 189 -7.88 7.93 7.64
N ASN A 190 -8.23 6.82 7.01
CA ASN A 190 -8.38 6.73 5.57
C ASN A 190 -9.73 6.12 5.20
N TRP A 191 -10.28 6.55 4.07
CA TRP A 191 -11.40 5.93 3.41
C TRP A 191 -11.03 5.55 1.99
N TYR A 192 -11.38 4.32 1.60
CA TYR A 192 -11.08 3.73 0.31
C TYR A 192 -12.35 3.43 -0.47
N HIS A 193 -12.28 3.63 -1.78
CA HIS A 193 -13.30 3.22 -2.72
C HIS A 193 -12.70 2.52 -3.93
N ASP A 194 -13.25 1.34 -4.26
CA ASP A 194 -12.91 0.54 -5.45
C ASP A 194 -14.02 0.64 -6.50
N THR A 195 -13.67 0.92 -7.74
CA THR A 195 -14.65 1.01 -8.85
C THR A 195 -15.16 -0.35 -9.30
N LYS A 196 -14.39 -1.42 -9.08
CA LYS A 196 -14.71 -2.79 -9.49
C LYS A 196 -14.52 -3.77 -8.35
N SER A 197 -15.29 -4.86 -8.35
CA SER A 197 -15.02 -6.06 -7.56
C SER A 197 -14.26 -7.07 -8.42
N PHE A 198 -13.43 -7.88 -7.80
CA PHE A 198 -12.83 -9.03 -8.47
C PHE A 198 -13.88 -10.13 -8.69
N GLY A 199 -13.66 -10.92 -9.73
CA GLY A 199 -14.51 -12.05 -10.04
C GLY A 199 -13.86 -12.97 -11.05
N VAL A 200 -14.56 -14.04 -11.37
CA VAL A 200 -14.15 -15.06 -12.34
C VAL A 200 -15.29 -15.29 -13.32
N THR A 201 -14.94 -15.51 -14.57
CA THR A 201 -15.84 -16.11 -15.56
C THR A 201 -15.41 -17.55 -15.71
N TYR A 202 -16.31 -18.46 -15.40
CA TYR A 202 -16.13 -19.91 -15.50
C TYR A 202 -17.18 -20.47 -16.44
N ALA A 203 -16.77 -21.17 -17.48
CA ALA A 203 -17.68 -21.75 -18.49
C ALA A 203 -18.72 -20.75 -19.05
N GLY A 204 -18.35 -19.48 -19.17
CA GLY A 204 -19.25 -18.41 -19.62
C GLY A 204 -20.16 -17.81 -18.53
N VAL A 205 -20.16 -18.37 -17.31
CA VAL A 205 -20.91 -17.84 -16.16
C VAL A 205 -20.01 -16.86 -15.39
N HIS A 206 -20.53 -15.66 -15.13
CA HIS A 206 -19.81 -14.64 -14.37
C HIS A 206 -20.15 -14.79 -12.88
N ASP A 207 -19.14 -15.08 -12.08
CA ASP A 207 -19.21 -14.99 -10.64
C ASP A 207 -18.37 -13.80 -10.14
N ARG A 208 -18.91 -13.03 -9.23
CA ARG A 208 -18.23 -11.89 -8.62
C ARG A 208 -18.06 -12.14 -7.14
N ALA A 209 -16.83 -12.05 -6.69
CA ALA A 209 -16.61 -11.95 -5.25
C ALA A 209 -17.41 -10.74 -4.73
N GLU A 210 -18.30 -10.97 -3.79
CA GLU A 210 -19.00 -9.91 -3.05
C GLU A 210 -17.98 -9.16 -2.19
N GLY A 211 -17.06 -8.46 -2.88
CA GLY A 211 -16.01 -7.67 -2.27
C GLY A 211 -16.53 -6.34 -1.78
N ASN A 212 -15.99 -5.92 -0.66
CA ASN A 212 -16.28 -4.62 -0.11
C ASN A 212 -15.58 -3.53 -0.93
N ARG A 213 -16.36 -2.75 -1.67
CA ARG A 213 -15.84 -1.64 -2.48
C ARG A 213 -15.55 -0.38 -1.66
N ASN A 214 -16.07 -0.28 -0.46
CA ASN A 214 -15.88 0.86 0.44
C ASN A 214 -15.44 0.36 1.81
N PHE A 215 -14.30 0.86 2.30
CA PHE A 215 -13.82 0.50 3.62
C PHE A 215 -13.02 1.64 4.25
N GLY A 216 -13.04 1.68 5.57
CA GLY A 216 -12.24 2.60 6.38
C GLY A 216 -10.97 1.92 6.89
N GLU A 217 -9.95 2.73 7.17
CA GLU A 217 -8.70 2.31 7.79
C GLU A 217 -8.32 3.26 8.92
N VAL A 218 -7.89 2.69 10.03
CA VAL A 218 -7.14 3.38 11.08
C VAL A 218 -5.73 2.84 11.06
N LYS A 219 -4.74 3.75 10.98
CA LYS A 219 -3.32 3.40 10.99
C LYS A 219 -2.61 4.21 12.07
N VAL A 220 -1.83 3.53 12.89
CA VAL A 220 -0.96 4.15 13.90
C VAL A 220 0.48 3.75 13.63
N GLY A 221 1.40 4.65 13.87
CA GLY A 221 2.80 4.34 13.63
C GLY A 221 3.76 5.33 14.25
N LEU A 222 5.02 5.02 14.05
CA LEU A 222 6.15 5.77 14.56
C LEU A 222 7.23 5.81 13.49
N GLU A 223 7.76 7.01 13.22
CA GLU A 223 8.97 7.20 12.43
C GLU A 223 10.06 7.75 13.34
N GLY A 224 11.28 7.25 13.20
CA GLY A 224 12.43 7.66 14.00
C GLY A 224 13.64 7.98 13.13
N LYS A 225 14.16 9.19 13.21
CA LYS A 225 15.49 9.56 12.71
C LYS A 225 16.52 9.26 13.79
N LEU A 226 17.24 8.14 13.64
CA LEU A 226 18.22 7.68 14.63
C LEU A 226 19.57 8.36 14.47
N SER A 227 19.95 8.69 13.22
CA SER A 227 21.19 9.38 12.88
C SER A 227 21.00 10.20 11.61
N LYS A 228 22.08 10.85 11.12
CA LYS A 228 22.06 11.52 9.81
C LYS A 228 21.81 10.58 8.65
N HIS A 229 22.12 9.31 8.82
CA HIS A 229 22.09 8.30 7.75
C HIS A 229 21.00 7.25 7.91
N VAL A 230 20.35 7.12 9.08
CA VAL A 230 19.40 6.04 9.34
C VAL A 230 18.08 6.57 9.86
N ASN A 231 17.02 6.27 9.12
CA ASN A 231 15.64 6.44 9.55
C ASN A 231 14.95 5.07 9.62
N LEU A 232 14.19 4.83 10.67
CA LEU A 232 13.35 3.64 10.85
C LEU A 232 11.89 4.06 10.93
N TRP A 233 11.01 3.19 10.49
CA TRP A 233 9.58 3.40 10.68
C TRP A 233 8.84 2.08 10.92
N GLY A 234 7.74 2.17 11.65
CA GLY A 234 6.83 1.06 11.87
C GLY A 234 5.41 1.55 11.99
N ALA A 235 4.45 0.74 11.54
CA ALA A 235 3.04 1.05 11.62
C ALA A 235 2.19 -0.20 11.75
N ALA A 236 1.02 -0.07 12.36
CA ALA A 236 -0.04 -1.06 12.32
C ALA A 236 -1.30 -0.42 11.73
N ALA A 237 -2.04 -1.17 10.94
CA ALA A 237 -3.27 -0.72 10.31
C ALA A 237 -4.39 -1.73 10.55
N TYR A 238 -5.58 -1.22 10.79
CA TYR A 238 -6.82 -1.97 10.85
C TYR A 238 -7.79 -1.41 9.82
N GLN A 239 -8.31 -2.30 8.95
CA GLN A 239 -9.29 -1.95 7.93
C GLN A 239 -10.60 -2.67 8.23
N GLN A 240 -11.70 -1.97 8.03
CA GLN A 240 -13.05 -2.50 8.19
C GLN A 240 -13.98 -1.97 7.11
N GLY A 241 -14.86 -2.85 6.65
CA GLY A 241 -15.88 -2.52 5.67
C GLY A 241 -17.17 -3.30 5.87
N LYS A 242 -18.04 -3.28 4.87
CA LYS A 242 -19.29 -4.04 4.87
C LYS A 242 -19.04 -5.54 4.72
N GLN A 243 -20.09 -6.37 4.90
CA GLN A 243 -20.07 -7.83 4.68
C GLN A 243 -18.97 -8.56 5.47
N GLY A 244 -18.62 -8.05 6.66
CA GLY A 244 -17.61 -8.69 7.51
C GLY A 244 -16.17 -8.50 7.06
N PHE A 245 -15.90 -7.64 6.09
CA PHE A 245 -14.52 -7.33 5.68
C PHE A 245 -13.72 -6.77 6.86
N ARG A 246 -12.62 -7.43 7.19
CA ARG A 246 -11.64 -7.00 8.18
C ARG A 246 -10.24 -7.37 7.72
N ASN A 247 -9.30 -6.46 7.86
CA ASN A 247 -7.90 -6.69 7.55
C ASN A 247 -7.03 -6.03 8.61
N VAL A 248 -5.97 -6.72 9.06
CA VAL A 248 -4.96 -6.20 9.97
C VAL A 248 -3.62 -6.33 9.29
N GLY A 249 -2.84 -5.27 9.29
CA GLY A 249 -1.49 -5.25 8.75
C GLY A 249 -0.51 -4.62 9.71
N ALA A 250 0.73 -5.09 9.68
CA ALA A 250 1.86 -4.43 10.32
C ALA A 250 2.98 -4.23 9.30
N PHE A 251 3.65 -3.10 9.39
CA PHE A 251 4.66 -2.66 8.44
C PHE A 251 5.88 -2.17 9.21
N VAL A 252 7.04 -2.50 8.71
CA VAL A 252 8.31 -1.98 9.22
C VAL A 252 9.23 -1.66 8.05
N GLY A 253 10.08 -0.66 8.21
CA GLY A 253 11.03 -0.29 7.18
C GLY A 253 12.18 0.54 7.71
N ALA A 254 13.22 0.62 6.89
CA ALA A 254 14.40 1.42 7.14
C ALA A 254 14.78 2.19 5.88
N LYS A 255 15.26 3.41 6.04
CA LYS A 255 15.91 4.20 4.98
C LYS A 255 17.35 4.51 5.41
N VAL A 256 18.28 4.14 4.55
CA VAL A 256 19.71 4.45 4.73
C VAL A 256 20.10 5.51 3.69
N LEU A 257 20.75 6.56 4.14
CA LEU A 257 21.29 7.66 3.31
C LEU A 257 22.82 7.51 3.25
N PHE A 258 23.33 7.47 2.04
CA PHE A 258 24.78 7.34 1.76
C PHE A 258 25.39 8.69 1.45
#